data_424b562708f181aa296e4da692a4b21f
#
_entry.id   424b562708f181aa296e4da692a4b21f
#
_cell.length_a   1.000
_cell.length_b   1.000
_cell.length_c   1.000
_cell.angle_alpha   90.00
_cell.angle_beta   90.00
_cell.angle_gamma   90.00
#
_symmetry.space_group_name_H-M   'P 1'
#
loop_
_entity.id
_entity.type
_entity.pdbx_description
1 polymer ?
#
loop_
_entity_poly.entity_id
_entity_poly.type
_entity_poly.pdbx_seq_one_letter_code
_entity_poly.pdbx_strand_id
1 'polypeptide(L)'
;MLYVIADLHLSTAEGMNKSMEIFGRRWSGYMEKLKKNWSAVVEPEDGVVIPGDISWALSLPEARDDLHFIDSLPGRKFMSKGNHDFWWSTASKMKQLFEAENIQTINLLNNNAPLFENFVLCGTRGWYQDEHCDNMPSGVDFEKLVAREAIRLRLSLDEGRALLKENPDKEMLAFFHFPPIWNGLRCEPLIEILHEYDIKRCYFGHIHGNYAAPTSFIDNGIRYSLISADFLNFSPRPILPEYS
;
A
#
# COMPACT_ATOMS: atom_id res chain seq x y z
N MET A 1 -11.61 -0.70 13.59
CA MET A 1 -11.88 -1.23 12.21
C MET A 1 -10.63 -1.05 11.34
N LEU A 2 -10.44 -1.86 10.29
CA LEU A 2 -9.32 -1.72 9.35
C LEU A 2 -9.80 -1.09 8.05
N TYR A 3 -9.04 -0.10 7.53
CA TYR A 3 -9.27 0.58 6.26
C TYR A 3 -8.07 0.43 5.33
N VAL A 4 -8.28 0.71 4.05
CA VAL A 4 -7.22 0.71 3.02
C VAL A 4 -7.35 1.89 2.09
N ILE A 5 -6.21 2.44 1.67
CA ILE A 5 -6.07 3.43 0.60
C ILE A 5 -4.61 3.44 0.15
N ALA A 6 -4.33 3.55 -1.15
CA ALA A 6 -2.97 3.64 -1.69
C ALA A 6 -2.78 4.91 -2.50
N ASP A 7 -1.54 5.19 -2.90
CA ASP A 7 -1.24 6.22 -3.92
C ASP A 7 -1.69 7.62 -3.49
N LEU A 8 -1.26 8.05 -2.33
CA LEU A 8 -1.60 9.38 -1.79
C LEU A 8 -0.90 10.49 -2.55
N HIS A 9 0.30 10.22 -3.08
CA HIS A 9 1.11 11.15 -3.87
C HIS A 9 1.20 12.55 -3.26
N LEU A 10 1.49 12.61 -1.97
CA LEU A 10 1.61 13.87 -1.24
C LEU A 10 2.80 14.69 -1.74
N SER A 11 2.69 16.01 -1.63
CA SER A 11 3.71 16.97 -2.04
C SER A 11 3.61 18.25 -1.22
N THR A 12 3.68 18.11 0.11
CA THR A 12 3.51 19.24 1.06
C THR A 12 4.80 20.02 1.28
N ALA A 13 5.98 19.45 1.01
CA ALA A 13 7.25 20.10 1.25
C ALA A 13 7.37 21.41 0.48
N GLU A 14 7.89 22.45 1.14
CA GLU A 14 8.09 23.77 0.54
C GLU A 14 9.01 23.68 -0.69
N GLY A 15 8.57 24.27 -1.81
CA GLY A 15 9.30 24.22 -3.08
C GLY A 15 9.08 22.96 -3.95
N MET A 16 8.28 22.01 -3.49
CA MET A 16 7.92 20.83 -4.26
C MET A 16 6.80 21.16 -5.25
N ASN A 17 7.14 21.29 -6.55
CA ASN A 17 6.20 21.56 -7.64
C ASN A 17 5.71 20.29 -8.35
N LYS A 18 5.28 19.28 -7.58
CA LYS A 18 4.80 17.99 -8.11
C LYS A 18 3.36 17.71 -7.69
N SER A 19 2.46 18.66 -7.97
CA SER A 19 1.05 18.43 -7.67
C SER A 19 0.42 17.45 -8.65
N MET A 20 -0.35 16.50 -8.12
CA MET A 20 -1.17 15.57 -8.91
C MET A 20 -2.35 16.28 -9.62
N GLU A 21 -2.64 17.53 -9.34
CA GLU A 21 -3.74 18.28 -9.95
C GLU A 21 -3.62 18.41 -11.47
N ILE A 22 -2.39 18.31 -12.02
CA ILE A 22 -2.14 18.28 -13.48
C ILE A 22 -2.77 17.05 -14.17
N PHE A 23 -3.06 15.99 -13.45
CA PHE A 23 -3.68 14.76 -13.98
C PHE A 23 -5.20 14.80 -14.05
N GLY A 24 -5.80 15.98 -13.88
CA GLY A 24 -7.21 16.22 -14.17
C GLY A 24 -8.09 16.51 -12.95
N ARG A 25 -9.38 16.76 -13.23
CA ARG A 25 -10.36 17.26 -12.23
C ARG A 25 -10.49 16.39 -10.98
N ARG A 26 -10.24 15.09 -11.06
CA ARG A 26 -10.34 14.20 -9.91
C ARG A 26 -9.34 14.56 -8.83
N TRP A 27 -8.15 14.95 -9.26
CA TRP A 27 -7.06 15.34 -8.37
C TRP A 27 -7.15 16.79 -7.87
N SER A 28 -8.03 17.62 -8.43
CA SER A 28 -8.18 19.02 -7.97
C SER A 28 -8.55 19.09 -6.49
N GLY A 29 -7.71 19.77 -5.68
CA GLY A 29 -7.87 19.90 -4.24
C GLY A 29 -7.83 18.56 -3.50
N TYR A 30 -7.07 17.57 -4.02
CA TYR A 30 -7.11 16.19 -3.54
C TYR A 30 -6.64 16.05 -2.09
N MET A 31 -5.70 16.84 -1.64
CA MET A 31 -5.19 16.78 -0.27
C MET A 31 -6.26 17.18 0.75
N GLU A 32 -7.02 18.24 0.46
CA GLU A 32 -8.16 18.66 1.30
C GLU A 32 -9.28 17.60 1.26
N LYS A 33 -9.55 17.03 0.09
CA LYS A 33 -10.50 15.90 -0.04
C LYS A 33 -10.07 14.71 0.79
N LEU A 34 -8.79 14.33 0.69
CA LEU A 34 -8.21 13.22 1.45
C LEU A 34 -8.38 13.46 2.95
N LYS A 35 -7.95 14.63 3.46
CA LYS A 35 -8.06 14.98 4.87
C LYS A 35 -9.51 14.93 5.34
N LYS A 36 -10.42 15.59 4.60
CA LYS A 36 -11.85 15.65 4.93
C LYS A 36 -12.48 14.25 4.95
N ASN A 37 -12.28 13.47 3.88
CA ASN A 37 -12.91 12.17 3.72
C ASN A 37 -12.34 11.14 4.69
N TRP A 38 -11.02 11.20 4.94
CA TRP A 38 -10.37 10.34 5.93
C TRP A 38 -10.93 10.59 7.33
N SER A 39 -10.94 11.86 7.78
CA SER A 39 -11.45 12.23 9.10
C SER A 39 -12.97 12.02 9.28
N ALA A 40 -13.69 11.79 8.18
CA ALA A 40 -15.12 11.49 8.22
C ALA A 40 -15.43 10.01 8.46
N VAL A 41 -14.46 9.11 8.21
CA VAL A 41 -14.69 7.65 8.25
C VAL A 41 -13.75 6.88 9.17
N VAL A 42 -12.58 7.43 9.50
CA VAL A 42 -11.56 6.79 10.32
C VAL A 42 -11.55 7.40 11.72
N GLU A 43 -11.68 6.58 12.74
CA GLU A 43 -11.58 6.97 14.14
C GLU A 43 -10.14 6.78 14.68
N PRO A 44 -9.76 7.37 15.82
CA PRO A 44 -8.41 7.26 16.38
C PRO A 44 -7.93 5.83 16.65
N GLU A 45 -8.84 4.91 16.97
CA GLU A 45 -8.57 3.50 17.28
C GLU A 45 -8.47 2.62 16.05
N ASP A 46 -8.87 3.11 14.88
CA ASP A 46 -8.87 2.36 13.63
C ASP A 46 -7.47 2.18 13.05
N GLY A 47 -7.32 1.22 12.14
CA GLY A 47 -6.11 1.02 11.36
C GLY A 47 -6.31 1.40 9.89
N VAL A 48 -5.26 1.93 9.24
CA VAL A 48 -5.29 2.21 7.80
C VAL A 48 -4.02 1.67 7.14
N VAL A 49 -4.16 0.77 6.17
CA VAL A 49 -3.03 0.28 5.38
C VAL A 49 -2.86 1.15 4.14
N ILE A 50 -1.62 1.62 3.91
CA ILE A 50 -1.24 2.48 2.79
C ILE A 50 -0.12 1.78 1.99
N PRO A 51 -0.46 0.95 1.00
CA PRO A 51 0.52 0.18 0.25
C PRO A 51 1.17 0.97 -0.91
N GLY A 52 1.97 1.96 -0.54
CA GLY A 52 2.88 2.66 -1.45
C GLY A 52 2.37 3.92 -2.12
N ASP A 53 3.29 4.57 -2.80
CA ASP A 53 3.18 5.87 -3.47
C ASP A 53 2.60 6.94 -2.56
N ILE A 54 3.30 7.11 -1.44
CA ILE A 54 2.88 7.97 -0.34
C ILE A 54 3.23 9.43 -0.63
N SER A 55 4.46 9.70 -1.08
CA SER A 55 5.00 11.04 -1.27
C SER A 55 5.92 11.13 -2.47
N TRP A 56 5.89 12.29 -3.15
CA TRP A 56 6.80 12.64 -4.24
C TRP A 56 8.18 13.10 -3.77
N ALA A 57 8.46 13.09 -2.48
CA ALA A 57 9.77 13.45 -1.94
C ALA A 57 10.89 12.58 -2.52
N LEU A 58 12.07 13.15 -2.72
CA LEU A 58 13.25 12.46 -3.25
C LEU A 58 14.18 11.95 -2.15
N SER A 59 14.04 12.49 -0.93
CA SER A 59 14.84 12.11 0.21
C SER A 59 14.01 12.04 1.48
N LEU A 60 14.47 11.28 2.47
CA LEU A 60 13.75 11.10 3.75
C LEU A 60 13.53 12.45 4.50
N PRO A 61 14.47 13.40 4.53
CA PRO A 61 14.20 14.73 5.10
C PRO A 61 13.12 15.52 4.37
N GLU A 62 13.02 15.40 3.02
CA GLU A 62 11.97 16.08 2.24
C GLU A 62 10.58 15.49 2.50
N ALA A 63 10.50 14.19 2.83
CA ALA A 63 9.23 13.54 3.14
C ALA A 63 8.64 13.93 4.49
N ARG A 64 9.38 14.67 5.32
CA ARG A 64 9.00 14.99 6.70
C ARG A 64 7.61 15.60 6.81
N ASP A 65 7.32 16.61 6.02
CA ASP A 65 6.04 17.35 6.09
C ASP A 65 4.87 16.46 5.65
N ASP A 66 5.06 15.61 4.63
CA ASP A 66 4.09 14.61 4.20
C ASP A 66 3.85 13.55 5.29
N LEU A 67 4.91 13.12 5.97
CA LEU A 67 4.79 12.18 7.10
C LEU A 67 4.05 12.79 8.28
N HIS A 68 4.31 14.06 8.62
CA HIS A 68 3.53 14.79 9.63
C HIS A 68 2.07 14.95 9.22
N PHE A 69 1.80 15.23 7.94
CA PHE A 69 0.43 15.26 7.45
C PHE A 69 -0.29 13.94 7.69
N ILE A 70 0.33 12.81 7.32
CA ILE A 70 -0.24 11.48 7.56
C ILE A 70 -0.39 11.19 9.05
N ASP A 71 0.62 11.52 9.86
CA ASP A 71 0.57 11.29 11.31
C ASP A 71 -0.58 12.06 11.98
N SER A 72 -0.90 13.25 11.48
CA SER A 72 -2.00 14.07 11.96
C SER A 72 -3.41 13.54 11.66
N LEU A 73 -3.53 12.64 10.69
CA LEU A 73 -4.81 12.00 10.36
C LEU A 73 -5.17 10.95 11.42
N PRO A 74 -6.46 10.73 11.72
CA PRO A 74 -6.87 9.74 12.70
C PRO A 74 -6.48 8.30 12.29
N GLY A 75 -6.36 7.42 13.28
CA GLY A 75 -6.07 6.01 13.11
C GLY A 75 -4.57 5.68 13.05
N ARG A 76 -4.27 4.39 13.18
CA ARG A 76 -2.93 3.82 13.11
C ARG A 76 -2.58 3.46 11.68
N LYS A 77 -1.51 4.02 11.12
CA LYS A 77 -1.14 3.79 9.72
C LYS A 77 -0.12 2.67 9.60
N PHE A 78 -0.30 1.80 8.60
CA PHE A 78 0.63 0.74 8.20
C PHE A 78 1.06 0.99 6.76
N MET A 79 2.30 1.46 6.57
CA MET A 79 2.77 1.92 5.27
C MET A 79 3.80 0.97 4.66
N SER A 80 3.66 0.68 3.38
CA SER A 80 4.70 0.02 2.58
C SER A 80 5.20 0.92 1.45
N LYS A 81 6.31 0.52 0.82
CA LYS A 81 6.94 1.30 -0.25
C LYS A 81 6.25 1.11 -1.59
N GLY A 82 5.98 2.20 -2.32
CA GLY A 82 5.64 2.21 -3.73
C GLY A 82 6.84 2.45 -4.66
N ASN A 83 6.59 2.69 -5.95
CA ASN A 83 7.65 2.97 -6.91
C ASN A 83 8.08 4.44 -6.93
N HIS A 84 7.21 5.36 -6.56
CA HIS A 84 7.52 6.78 -6.46
C HIS A 84 8.07 7.19 -5.08
N ASP A 85 8.07 6.31 -4.09
CA ASP A 85 8.66 6.59 -2.78
C ASP A 85 10.20 6.52 -2.80
N PHE A 86 10.84 7.45 -3.54
CA PHE A 86 12.31 7.53 -3.63
C PHE A 86 12.95 7.88 -2.28
N TRP A 87 12.23 8.58 -1.43
CA TRP A 87 12.62 8.96 -0.07
C TRP A 87 12.74 7.77 0.88
N TRP A 88 12.07 6.64 0.57
CA TRP A 88 12.02 5.46 1.44
C TRP A 88 13.41 4.92 1.73
N SER A 89 13.75 4.83 3.01
CA SER A 89 15.07 4.42 3.50
C SER A 89 14.99 3.07 4.25
N THR A 90 16.05 2.72 4.97
CA THR A 90 16.02 1.52 5.83
C THR A 90 15.05 1.71 6.99
N ALA A 91 14.46 0.61 7.48
CA ALA A 91 13.53 0.66 8.61
C ALA A 91 14.13 1.35 9.84
N SER A 92 15.45 1.17 10.08
CA SER A 92 16.15 1.83 11.18
C SER A 92 16.20 3.35 11.02
N LYS A 93 16.56 3.85 9.82
CA LYS A 93 16.58 5.31 9.55
C LYS A 93 15.19 5.93 9.60
N MET A 94 14.18 5.20 9.13
CA MET A 94 12.80 5.65 9.21
C MET A 94 12.33 5.78 10.66
N LYS A 95 12.60 4.75 11.49
CA LYS A 95 12.28 4.78 12.93
C LYS A 95 13.00 5.91 13.67
N GLN A 96 14.27 6.15 13.35
CA GLN A 96 15.03 7.28 13.92
C GLN A 96 14.39 8.63 13.57
N LEU A 97 13.92 8.80 12.33
CA LEU A 97 13.19 10.02 11.95
C LEU A 97 11.88 10.11 12.72
N PHE A 98 11.10 9.04 12.82
CA PHE A 98 9.82 9.04 13.53
C PHE A 98 9.99 9.43 15.01
N GLU A 99 11.02 8.90 15.65
CA GLU A 99 11.38 9.26 17.03
C GLU A 99 11.78 10.74 17.15
N ALA A 100 12.68 11.22 16.26
CA ALA A 100 13.17 12.60 16.28
C ALA A 100 12.05 13.64 16.01
N GLU A 101 11.11 13.30 15.16
CA GLU A 101 10.00 14.16 14.74
C GLU A 101 8.70 13.91 15.53
N ASN A 102 8.74 13.05 16.55
CA ASN A 102 7.56 12.66 17.36
C ASN A 102 6.38 12.14 16.52
N ILE A 103 6.66 11.39 15.45
CA ILE A 103 5.65 10.70 14.62
C ILE A 103 5.26 9.41 15.33
N GLN A 104 3.99 9.26 15.72
CA GLN A 104 3.56 8.21 16.65
C GLN A 104 2.63 7.18 16.04
N THR A 105 1.88 7.54 15.01
CA THR A 105 0.82 6.68 14.48
C THR A 105 1.24 5.85 13.27
N ILE A 106 2.46 6.08 12.73
CA ILE A 106 2.97 5.44 11.52
C ILE A 106 3.79 4.20 11.86
N ASN A 107 3.42 3.07 11.26
CA ASN A 107 4.12 1.79 11.34
C ASN A 107 4.54 1.33 9.94
N LEU A 108 5.67 0.65 9.84
CA LEU A 108 6.18 0.13 8.58
C LEU A 108 5.67 -1.29 8.33
N LEU A 109 5.08 -1.51 7.16
CA LEU A 109 4.80 -2.82 6.60
C LEU A 109 5.94 -3.15 5.62
N ASN A 110 7.01 -3.77 6.13
CA ASN A 110 8.25 -3.98 5.38
C ASN A 110 8.93 -5.30 5.77
N ASN A 111 8.63 -6.36 5.06
CA ASN A 111 9.06 -7.75 5.32
C ASN A 111 8.63 -8.28 6.71
N ASN A 112 7.56 -7.77 7.26
CA ASN A 112 6.96 -8.14 8.54
C ASN A 112 5.45 -8.34 8.37
N ALA A 113 4.77 -8.80 9.43
CA ALA A 113 3.33 -9.06 9.42
C ALA A 113 2.66 -8.52 10.70
N PRO A 114 2.44 -7.20 10.83
CA PRO A 114 1.75 -6.67 11.99
C PRO A 114 0.33 -7.24 12.13
N LEU A 115 -0.06 -7.55 13.36
CA LEU A 115 -1.42 -7.92 13.73
C LEU A 115 -2.21 -6.65 14.06
N PHE A 116 -3.38 -6.51 13.46
CA PHE A 116 -4.34 -5.46 13.80
C PHE A 116 -5.76 -6.02 13.83
N GLU A 117 -6.41 -5.98 14.99
CA GLU A 117 -7.74 -6.56 15.25
C GLU A 117 -7.85 -8.02 14.76
N ASN A 118 -8.68 -8.26 13.75
CA ASN A 118 -8.94 -9.58 13.19
C ASN A 118 -8.03 -9.94 12.01
N PHE A 119 -7.03 -9.11 11.71
CA PHE A 119 -6.23 -9.25 10.50
C PHE A 119 -4.74 -9.27 10.76
N VAL A 120 -4.04 -10.17 10.09
CA VAL A 120 -2.59 -10.18 9.94
C VAL A 120 -2.25 -9.51 8.61
N LEU A 121 -1.50 -8.40 8.67
CA LEU A 121 -1.22 -7.56 7.51
C LEU A 121 0.09 -7.99 6.87
N CYS A 122 0.04 -8.62 5.69
CA CYS A 122 1.21 -9.06 4.95
C CYS A 122 1.33 -8.31 3.63
N GLY A 123 2.53 -8.25 3.07
CA GLY A 123 2.66 -7.66 1.74
C GLY A 123 4.07 -7.41 1.26
N THR A 124 4.12 -6.93 0.04
CA THR A 124 5.34 -6.50 -0.64
C THR A 124 4.99 -5.37 -1.61
N ARG A 125 6.02 -4.65 -2.11
CA ARG A 125 5.78 -3.70 -3.19
C ARG A 125 5.23 -4.39 -4.45
N GLY A 126 5.64 -5.62 -4.72
CA GLY A 126 5.36 -6.31 -5.96
C GLY A 126 6.16 -5.74 -7.15
N TRP A 127 5.97 -6.31 -8.30
CA TRP A 127 6.49 -5.83 -9.58
C TRP A 127 5.77 -6.52 -10.74
N TYR A 128 5.86 -5.93 -11.94
CA TYR A 128 5.40 -6.59 -13.17
C TYR A 128 6.39 -7.67 -13.60
N GLN A 129 5.87 -8.75 -14.19
CA GLN A 129 6.69 -9.78 -14.82
C GLN A 129 6.98 -9.47 -16.30
N ASP A 130 6.17 -8.63 -16.94
CA ASP A 130 6.20 -8.40 -18.37
C ASP A 130 7.03 -7.16 -18.74
N GLU A 131 7.99 -7.36 -19.66
CA GLU A 131 8.81 -6.32 -20.26
C GLU A 131 7.99 -5.36 -21.16
N HIS A 132 6.78 -5.76 -21.55
CA HIS A 132 5.93 -5.03 -22.49
C HIS A 132 4.99 -4.04 -21.80
N CYS A 133 5.12 -3.83 -20.50
CA CYS A 133 4.40 -2.75 -19.82
C CYS A 133 4.89 -1.39 -20.31
N ASP A 134 4.00 -0.57 -20.86
CA ASP A 134 4.30 0.78 -21.30
C ASP A 134 4.98 1.59 -20.17
N ASN A 135 6.01 2.36 -20.52
CA ASN A 135 6.78 3.22 -19.61
C ASN A 135 7.77 2.54 -18.66
N MET A 136 8.26 1.34 -18.98
CA MET A 136 9.27 0.69 -18.16
C MET A 136 10.67 1.27 -18.40
N PRO A 137 11.49 1.44 -17.35
CA PRO A 137 12.87 1.87 -17.51
C PRO A 137 13.68 0.86 -18.33
N SER A 138 14.42 1.33 -19.34
CA SER A 138 15.31 0.47 -20.12
C SER A 138 16.42 -0.13 -19.24
N GLY A 139 16.77 -1.39 -19.46
CA GLY A 139 17.85 -2.08 -18.74
C GLY A 139 17.50 -2.62 -17.37
N VAL A 140 16.22 -2.72 -17.06
CA VAL A 140 15.74 -3.34 -15.80
C VAL A 140 15.70 -4.86 -15.95
N ASP A 141 16.34 -5.57 -15.01
CA ASP A 141 16.29 -7.02 -14.90
C ASP A 141 15.01 -7.41 -14.11
N PHE A 142 13.95 -7.73 -14.86
CA PHE A 142 12.62 -8.06 -14.31
C PHE A 142 12.64 -9.32 -13.47
N GLU A 143 13.31 -10.36 -13.92
CA GLU A 143 13.40 -11.63 -13.19
C GLU A 143 14.02 -11.41 -11.81
N LYS A 144 15.09 -10.63 -11.76
CA LYS A 144 15.75 -10.29 -10.49
C LYS A 144 14.88 -9.44 -9.58
N LEU A 145 14.09 -8.50 -10.15
CA LEU A 145 13.17 -7.68 -9.36
C LEU A 145 12.03 -8.52 -8.80
N VAL A 146 11.40 -9.34 -9.63
CA VAL A 146 10.31 -10.25 -9.21
C VAL A 146 10.83 -11.25 -8.16
N ALA A 147 11.99 -11.87 -8.38
CA ALA A 147 12.60 -12.78 -7.42
C ALA A 147 12.85 -12.12 -6.06
N ARG A 148 13.30 -10.86 -6.05
CA ARG A 148 13.48 -10.11 -4.81
C ARG A 148 12.16 -9.80 -4.10
N GLU A 149 11.13 -9.40 -4.84
CA GLU A 149 9.81 -9.15 -4.26
C GLU A 149 9.15 -10.46 -3.78
N ALA A 150 9.38 -11.58 -4.46
CA ALA A 150 8.96 -12.92 -4.01
C ALA A 150 9.58 -13.30 -2.65
N ILE A 151 10.88 -13.05 -2.47
CA ILE A 151 11.56 -13.27 -1.18
C ILE A 151 10.94 -12.38 -0.08
N ARG A 152 10.69 -11.11 -0.36
CA ARG A 152 10.08 -10.18 0.60
C ARG A 152 8.66 -10.57 0.99
N LEU A 153 7.88 -11.00 0.00
CA LEU A 153 6.53 -11.49 0.23
C LEU A 153 6.56 -12.72 1.15
N ARG A 154 7.44 -13.69 0.87
CA ARG A 154 7.58 -14.88 1.72
C ARG A 154 7.98 -14.51 3.15
N LEU A 155 8.92 -13.60 3.35
CA LEU A 155 9.32 -13.15 4.69
C LEU A 155 8.11 -12.61 5.47
N SER A 156 7.29 -11.76 4.83
CA SER A 156 6.09 -11.21 5.44
C SER A 156 5.05 -12.31 5.72
N LEU A 157 4.78 -13.19 4.77
CA LEU A 157 3.79 -14.26 4.90
C LEU A 157 4.22 -15.35 5.89
N ASP A 158 5.51 -15.66 6.02
CA ASP A 158 6.04 -16.61 7.02
C ASP A 158 5.83 -16.10 8.44
N GLU A 159 6.10 -14.80 8.68
CA GLU A 159 5.78 -14.17 9.96
C GLU A 159 4.28 -14.19 10.22
N GLY A 160 3.47 -13.87 9.19
CA GLY A 160 2.01 -13.94 9.28
C GLY A 160 1.50 -15.33 9.60
N ARG A 161 2.02 -16.37 8.94
CA ARG A 161 1.68 -17.77 9.21
C ARG A 161 2.07 -18.20 10.63
N ALA A 162 3.18 -17.68 11.16
CA ALA A 162 3.58 -17.93 12.55
C ALA A 162 2.58 -17.29 13.53
N LEU A 163 2.14 -16.06 13.28
CA LEU A 163 1.13 -15.36 14.08
C LEU A 163 -0.23 -16.08 14.06
N LEU A 164 -0.66 -16.62 12.90
CA LEU A 164 -1.91 -17.37 12.79
C LEU A 164 -1.94 -18.65 13.63
N LYS A 165 -0.78 -19.28 13.92
CA LYS A 165 -0.74 -20.44 14.82
C LYS A 165 -1.17 -20.07 16.25
N GLU A 166 -0.86 -18.85 16.67
CA GLU A 166 -1.23 -18.32 17.99
C GLU A 166 -2.61 -17.63 17.97
N ASN A 167 -3.08 -17.25 16.78
CA ASN A 167 -4.30 -16.49 16.54
C ASN A 167 -5.11 -17.11 15.39
N PRO A 168 -5.65 -18.35 15.52
CA PRO A 168 -6.26 -19.09 14.41
C PRO A 168 -7.60 -18.52 13.93
N ASP A 169 -8.18 -17.59 14.67
CA ASP A 169 -9.43 -16.87 14.35
C ASP A 169 -9.17 -15.63 13.45
N LYS A 170 -7.90 -15.30 13.20
CA LYS A 170 -7.53 -14.12 12.39
C LYS A 170 -7.40 -14.50 10.92
N GLU A 171 -7.53 -13.50 10.06
CA GLU A 171 -7.34 -13.63 8.62
C GLU A 171 -6.07 -12.94 8.16
N MET A 172 -5.32 -13.59 7.28
CA MET A 172 -4.13 -13.02 6.65
C MET A 172 -4.52 -12.31 5.36
N LEU A 173 -4.21 -11.00 5.27
CA LEU A 173 -4.47 -10.16 4.11
C LEU A 173 -3.17 -9.82 3.41
N ALA A 174 -3.19 -9.76 2.08
CA ALA A 174 -2.04 -9.36 1.27
C ALA A 174 -2.22 -7.95 0.70
N PHE A 175 -1.18 -7.12 0.85
CA PHE A 175 -1.13 -5.75 0.36
C PHE A 175 0.05 -5.57 -0.59
N PHE A 176 -0.25 -5.07 -1.78
CA PHE A 176 0.72 -4.82 -2.84
C PHE A 176 0.64 -3.36 -3.28
N HIS A 177 1.76 -2.83 -3.76
CA HIS A 177 1.69 -1.59 -4.54
C HIS A 177 1.40 -1.92 -6.01
N PHE A 178 2.29 -2.68 -6.67
CA PHE A 178 2.01 -3.17 -8.03
C PHE A 178 0.98 -4.30 -8.03
N PRO A 179 -0.04 -4.26 -8.92
CA PRO A 179 -1.02 -5.32 -9.00
C PRO A 179 -0.38 -6.65 -9.43
N PRO A 180 -0.64 -7.77 -8.71
CA PRO A 180 -0.25 -9.08 -9.19
C PRO A 180 -0.96 -9.50 -10.49
N ILE A 181 -2.18 -8.98 -10.70
CA ILE A 181 -3.00 -9.19 -11.90
C ILE A 181 -3.65 -7.88 -12.30
N TRP A 182 -3.46 -7.45 -13.55
CA TRP A 182 -4.16 -6.29 -14.10
C TRP A 182 -4.16 -6.29 -15.63
N ASN A 183 -5.32 -6.08 -16.28
CA ASN A 183 -5.48 -5.98 -17.74
C ASN A 183 -4.81 -7.11 -18.53
N GLY A 184 -4.92 -8.35 -18.05
CA GLY A 184 -4.32 -9.53 -18.68
C GLY A 184 -2.84 -9.74 -18.35
N LEU A 185 -2.18 -8.78 -17.70
CA LEU A 185 -0.84 -8.97 -17.15
C LEU A 185 -0.92 -9.74 -15.83
N ARG A 186 -0.02 -10.70 -15.64
CA ARG A 186 0.02 -11.57 -14.47
C ARG A 186 1.45 -11.74 -13.99
N CYS A 187 1.69 -11.63 -12.71
CA CYS A 187 2.97 -11.95 -12.08
C CYS A 187 2.85 -13.31 -11.40
N GLU A 188 2.94 -14.38 -12.19
CA GLU A 188 2.71 -15.77 -11.73
C GLU A 188 3.55 -16.12 -10.49
N PRO A 189 4.87 -15.77 -10.38
CA PRO A 189 5.64 -16.09 -9.19
C PRO A 189 5.08 -15.51 -7.89
N LEU A 190 4.43 -14.33 -7.94
CA LEU A 190 3.81 -13.72 -6.77
C LEU A 190 2.42 -14.30 -6.49
N ILE A 191 1.67 -14.64 -7.55
CA ILE A 191 0.34 -15.27 -7.45
C ILE A 191 0.47 -16.68 -6.86
N GLU A 192 1.43 -17.47 -7.30
CA GLU A 192 1.71 -18.80 -6.76
C GLU A 192 2.00 -18.75 -5.25
N ILE A 193 2.76 -17.74 -4.80
CA ILE A 193 3.03 -17.55 -3.38
C ILE A 193 1.73 -17.22 -2.62
N LEU A 194 0.85 -16.37 -3.16
CA LEU A 194 -0.43 -16.08 -2.51
C LEU A 194 -1.26 -17.36 -2.32
N HIS A 195 -1.28 -18.26 -3.31
CA HIS A 195 -1.95 -19.55 -3.21
C HIS A 195 -1.29 -20.49 -2.19
N GLU A 196 0.04 -20.55 -2.16
CA GLU A 196 0.80 -21.39 -1.20
C GLU A 196 0.49 -21.02 0.26
N TYR A 197 0.19 -19.74 0.50
CA TYR A 197 -0.16 -19.22 1.83
C TYR A 197 -1.66 -19.12 2.08
N ASP A 198 -2.48 -19.62 1.17
CA ASP A 198 -3.95 -19.62 1.26
C ASP A 198 -4.56 -18.20 1.42
N ILE A 199 -3.94 -17.20 0.79
CA ILE A 199 -4.46 -15.84 0.80
C ILE A 199 -5.79 -15.79 0.04
N LYS A 200 -6.80 -15.19 0.65
CA LYS A 200 -8.14 -15.03 0.05
C LYS A 200 -8.38 -13.61 -0.47
N ARG A 201 -7.71 -12.62 0.11
CA ARG A 201 -7.90 -11.20 -0.25
C ARG A 201 -6.56 -10.51 -0.47
N CYS A 202 -6.43 -9.87 -1.64
CA CYS A 202 -5.27 -9.09 -2.05
C CYS A 202 -5.71 -7.68 -2.44
N TYR A 203 -5.06 -6.67 -1.89
CA TYR A 203 -5.32 -5.26 -2.13
C TYR A 203 -4.12 -4.64 -2.83
N PHE A 204 -4.35 -3.81 -3.85
CA PHE A 204 -3.26 -3.19 -4.62
C PHE A 204 -3.58 -1.77 -5.06
N GLY A 205 -2.53 -0.97 -5.22
CA GLY A 205 -2.56 0.40 -5.72
C GLY A 205 -2.05 0.53 -7.15
N HIS A 206 -1.25 1.56 -7.40
CA HIS A 206 -0.50 1.86 -8.61
C HIS A 206 -1.34 2.25 -9.85
N ILE A 207 -2.58 1.81 -9.96
CA ILE A 207 -3.42 2.05 -11.14
C ILE A 207 -4.24 3.32 -10.96
N HIS A 208 -4.00 4.30 -11.80
CA HIS A 208 -4.69 5.58 -11.82
C HIS A 208 -5.56 5.77 -13.07
N GLY A 209 -6.53 6.68 -12.99
CA GLY A 209 -7.33 7.13 -14.14
C GLY A 209 -8.36 6.14 -14.66
N ASN A 210 -8.40 4.91 -14.16
CA ASN A 210 -9.33 3.87 -14.62
C ASN A 210 -10.55 3.75 -13.70
N TYR A 211 -11.40 4.75 -13.70
CA TYR A 211 -12.57 4.83 -12.81
C TYR A 211 -13.73 3.91 -13.20
N ALA A 212 -13.69 3.32 -14.38
CA ALA A 212 -14.67 2.34 -14.85
C ALA A 212 -14.29 0.90 -14.47
N ALA A 213 -13.08 0.68 -13.91
CA ALA A 213 -12.66 -0.64 -13.48
C ALA A 213 -13.56 -1.18 -12.36
N PRO A 214 -13.76 -2.50 -12.28
CA PRO A 214 -14.46 -3.10 -11.15
C PRO A 214 -13.67 -2.83 -9.86
N THR A 215 -14.37 -2.61 -8.75
CA THR A 215 -13.75 -2.37 -7.44
C THR A 215 -12.98 -3.58 -6.94
N SER A 216 -13.38 -4.78 -7.37
CA SER A 216 -12.70 -6.04 -7.12
C SER A 216 -13.07 -7.07 -8.18
N PHE A 217 -12.21 -8.05 -8.36
CA PHE A 217 -12.47 -9.24 -9.17
C PHE A 217 -11.91 -10.47 -8.45
N ILE A 218 -12.37 -11.66 -8.85
CA ILE A 218 -11.90 -12.93 -8.29
C ILE A 218 -11.14 -13.68 -9.39
N ASP A 219 -9.93 -14.15 -9.06
CA ASP A 219 -9.15 -15.05 -9.87
C ASP A 219 -8.68 -16.21 -9.00
N ASN A 220 -8.99 -17.44 -9.42
CA ASN A 220 -8.61 -18.68 -8.72
C ASN A 220 -8.85 -18.66 -7.19
N GLY A 221 -9.97 -18.08 -6.74
CA GLY A 221 -10.36 -18.05 -5.34
C GLY A 221 -9.74 -16.92 -4.51
N ILE A 222 -8.89 -16.07 -5.10
CA ILE A 222 -8.38 -14.84 -4.47
C ILE A 222 -9.18 -13.65 -4.99
N ARG A 223 -9.66 -12.81 -4.06
CA ARG A 223 -10.29 -11.53 -4.37
C ARG A 223 -9.23 -10.44 -4.44
N TYR A 224 -9.04 -9.86 -5.62
CA TYR A 224 -8.15 -8.72 -5.87
C TYR A 224 -8.95 -7.42 -5.83
N SER A 225 -8.46 -6.39 -5.16
CA SER A 225 -9.16 -5.11 -4.99
C SER A 225 -8.24 -3.93 -5.27
N LEU A 226 -8.65 -3.06 -6.20
CA LEU A 226 -7.96 -1.79 -6.47
C LEU A 226 -8.32 -0.76 -5.38
N ILE A 227 -7.29 -0.12 -4.83
CA ILE A 227 -7.43 0.82 -3.70
C ILE A 227 -6.68 2.14 -3.89
N SER A 228 -6.34 2.52 -5.12
CA SER A 228 -5.72 3.83 -5.39
C SER A 228 -6.62 4.97 -4.95
N ALA A 229 -6.06 6.03 -4.37
CA ALA A 229 -6.80 7.12 -3.75
C ALA A 229 -7.76 7.82 -4.73
N ASP A 230 -7.34 8.09 -5.95
CA ASP A 230 -8.20 8.69 -6.98
C ASP A 230 -9.36 7.77 -7.37
N PHE A 231 -9.14 6.46 -7.43
CA PHE A 231 -10.17 5.46 -7.66
C PHE A 231 -11.19 5.44 -6.50
N LEU A 232 -10.73 5.51 -5.25
CA LEU A 232 -11.54 5.57 -4.02
C LEU A 232 -12.15 6.95 -3.74
N ASN A 233 -11.97 7.91 -4.64
CA ASN A 233 -12.38 9.30 -4.42
C ASN A 233 -11.81 9.91 -3.12
N PHE A 234 -10.55 9.56 -2.80
CA PHE A 234 -9.80 10.02 -1.63
C PHE A 234 -10.48 9.70 -0.28
N SER A 235 -11.22 8.59 -0.21
CA SER A 235 -11.84 8.10 1.01
C SER A 235 -11.32 6.71 1.34
N PRO A 236 -10.71 6.47 2.51
CA PRO A 236 -10.31 5.13 2.91
C PRO A 236 -11.49 4.16 2.89
N ARG A 237 -11.27 2.94 2.34
CA ARG A 237 -12.29 1.90 2.24
C ARG A 237 -12.18 0.94 3.44
N PRO A 238 -13.28 0.62 4.14
CA PRO A 238 -13.26 -0.36 5.21
C PRO A 238 -13.04 -1.78 4.66
N ILE A 239 -12.27 -2.58 5.39
CA ILE A 239 -12.18 -4.03 5.22
C ILE A 239 -13.13 -4.67 6.21
N LEU A 240 -14.19 -5.26 5.68
CA LEU A 240 -15.15 -6.00 6.51
C LEU A 240 -14.68 -7.45 6.67
N PRO A 241 -14.89 -8.08 7.85
CA PRO A 241 -14.72 -9.52 7.99
C PRO A 241 -15.63 -10.24 6.97
N GLU A 242 -15.11 -11.26 6.29
CA GLU A 242 -15.98 -12.15 5.52
C GLU A 242 -16.60 -13.12 6.54
N TYR A 243 -17.91 -12.98 6.75
CA TYR A 243 -18.65 -13.98 7.53
C TYR A 243 -18.68 -15.27 6.70
N SER A 244 -18.10 -16.34 7.24
CA SER A 244 -18.16 -17.71 6.72
C SER A 244 -19.57 -18.27 6.79
#